data_c2e4a62321564b445bba33c3f6d321fd
#
_entry.id   c2e4a62321564b445bba33c3f6d321fd
#
_cell.length_a   1.000
_cell.length_b   1.000
_cell.length_c   1.000
_cell.angle_alpha   90.00
_cell.angle_beta   90.00
_cell.angle_gamma   90.00
#
_symmetry.space_group_name_H-M   'P 1'
#
loop_
_entity.id
_entity.type
_entity.pdbx_description
1 polymer ?
#
loop_
_entity_poly.entity_id
_entity_poly.type
_entity_poly.pdbx_seq_one_letter_code
_entity_poly.pdbx_strand_id
1 'polypeptide(L)'
;MDYYYINITTKDGEVMNWDGDNFIEYNDNVDDVKRYNTMEQAESAWDKAVELARSMQAKDIRITKAEFLADIVDFGIETVKLRDL
;
A
#
# COMPACT_ATOMS: atom_id res chain seq x y z
N MET A 1 -1.80 9.83 -14.80
CA MET A 1 -0.89 8.67 -14.74
C MET A 1 -1.26 7.83 -13.52
N ASP A 2 -1.49 6.54 -13.74
CA ASP A 2 -1.87 5.64 -12.67
C ASP A 2 -0.65 4.96 -12.06
N TYR A 3 -0.73 4.63 -10.78
CA TYR A 3 0.26 3.83 -10.10
C TYR A 3 -0.42 2.96 -9.04
N TYR A 4 0.35 2.05 -8.49
CA TYR A 4 -0.15 1.08 -7.51
C TYR A 4 0.69 1.16 -6.25
N TYR A 5 0.07 1.00 -5.10
CA TYR A 5 0.78 0.95 -3.82
C TYR A 5 0.13 -0.06 -2.89
N ILE A 6 0.91 -0.53 -1.92
CA ILE A 6 0.47 -1.55 -0.97
C ILE A 6 0.22 -0.88 0.38
N ASN A 7 -0.90 -1.21 1.00
CA ASN A 7 -1.19 -0.73 2.34
C ASN A 7 -1.90 -1.79 3.16
N ILE A 8 -1.90 -1.58 4.48
CA ILE A 8 -2.53 -2.47 5.45
C ILE A 8 -3.44 -1.67 6.36
N THR A 9 -4.37 -2.39 7.00
CA THR A 9 -5.08 -1.90 8.16
C THR A 9 -4.57 -2.70 9.36
N THR A 10 -4.02 -2.01 10.35
CA THR A 10 -3.50 -2.67 11.55
C THR A 10 -4.63 -3.21 12.41
N LYS A 11 -4.28 -4.04 13.41
CA LYS A 11 -5.26 -4.57 14.36
C LYS A 11 -6.01 -3.47 15.13
N ASP A 12 -5.40 -2.29 15.25
CA ASP A 12 -6.00 -1.13 15.91
C ASP A 12 -6.80 -0.24 14.96
N GLY A 13 -6.86 -0.59 13.68
CA GLY A 13 -7.62 0.15 12.69
C GLY A 13 -6.85 1.26 11.98
N GLU A 14 -5.54 1.36 12.21
CA GLU A 14 -4.71 2.34 11.52
C GLU A 14 -4.33 1.87 10.12
N VAL A 15 -4.19 2.79 9.19
CA VAL A 15 -3.71 2.50 7.83
C VAL A 15 -2.22 2.79 7.79
N MET A 16 -1.46 1.83 7.27
CA MET A 16 -0.02 1.98 7.05
C MET A 16 0.30 1.65 5.60
N ASN A 17 1.28 2.35 5.04
CA ASN A 17 1.67 2.21 3.64
C ASN A 17 3.04 1.56 3.51
N TRP A 18 3.21 0.78 2.43
CA TRP A 18 4.45 0.07 2.12
C TRP A 18 5.47 1.03 1.50
N ASP A 19 6.69 1.05 2.05
CA ASP A 19 7.77 1.88 1.53
C ASP A 19 8.76 1.12 0.65
N GLY A 20 8.52 -0.17 0.45
CA GLY A 20 9.42 -1.06 -0.28
C GLY A 20 10.09 -2.09 0.60
N ASP A 21 10.19 -1.84 1.91
CA ASP A 21 10.80 -2.74 2.89
C ASP A 21 9.95 -2.90 4.14
N ASN A 22 9.22 -1.86 4.54
CA ASN A 22 8.43 -1.84 5.77
C ASN A 22 7.12 -1.10 5.55
N PHE A 23 6.21 -1.23 6.52
CA PHE A 23 5.01 -0.40 6.57
C PHE A 23 5.27 0.81 7.44
N ILE A 24 4.91 1.98 6.92
CA ILE A 24 5.08 3.26 7.60
C ILE A 24 3.71 3.85 7.89
N GLU A 25 3.63 4.63 8.96
CA GLU A 25 2.37 5.28 9.33
C GLU A 25 1.91 6.25 8.25
N TYR A 26 0.59 6.30 8.06
CA TYR A 26 0.00 7.27 7.17
C TYR A 26 0.14 8.66 7.79
N ASN A 27 1.07 9.42 7.25
CA ASN A 27 1.34 10.78 7.68
C ASN A 27 1.61 11.66 6.44
N ASP A 28 2.21 12.80 6.64
CA ASP A 28 2.47 13.76 5.57
C ASP A 28 3.59 13.33 4.62
N ASN A 29 4.24 12.20 4.87
CA ASN A 29 5.37 11.73 4.06
C ASN A 29 4.92 10.82 2.93
N VAL A 30 4.04 11.33 2.08
CA VAL A 30 3.55 10.58 0.91
C VAL A 30 4.66 10.17 -0.05
N ASP A 31 5.79 10.89 -0.03
CA ASP A 31 6.93 10.58 -0.90
C ASP A 31 7.64 9.29 -0.49
N ASP A 32 7.47 8.84 0.76
CA ASP A 32 8.09 7.61 1.24
C ASP A 32 7.31 6.36 0.83
N VAL A 33 6.09 6.52 0.37
CA VAL A 33 5.28 5.39 -0.08
C VAL A 33 5.85 4.85 -1.40
N LYS A 34 6.07 3.54 -1.46
CA LYS A 34 6.56 2.91 -2.68
C LYS A 34 5.45 2.87 -3.72
N ARG A 35 5.69 3.51 -4.86
CA ARG A 35 4.77 3.52 -5.99
C ARG A 35 5.28 2.57 -7.06
N TYR A 36 4.39 1.70 -7.53
CA TYR A 36 4.69 0.76 -8.61
C TYR A 36 3.96 1.20 -9.86
N ASN A 37 4.64 1.17 -10.99
CA ASN A 37 4.05 1.62 -12.26
C ASN A 37 3.06 0.64 -12.84
N THR A 38 3.18 -0.63 -12.48
CA THR A 38 2.30 -1.69 -12.98
C THR A 38 1.84 -2.58 -11.84
N MET A 39 0.71 -3.25 -12.03
CA MET A 39 0.21 -4.25 -11.10
C MET A 39 1.23 -5.37 -10.90
N GLU A 40 1.91 -5.78 -11.95
CA GLU A 40 2.92 -6.84 -11.89
C GLU A 40 4.07 -6.47 -10.97
N GLN A 41 4.51 -5.21 -11.02
CA GLN A 41 5.55 -4.72 -10.12
C GLN A 41 5.09 -4.74 -8.67
N ALA A 42 3.86 -4.32 -8.40
CA ALA A 42 3.29 -4.38 -7.06
C ALA A 42 3.19 -5.82 -6.58
N GLU A 43 2.76 -6.73 -7.44
CA GLU A 43 2.64 -8.15 -7.10
C GLU A 43 4.00 -8.79 -6.81
N SER A 44 5.07 -8.27 -7.39
CA SER A 44 6.42 -8.79 -7.11
C SER A 44 6.82 -8.60 -5.64
N ALA A 45 6.29 -7.58 -4.98
CA ALA A 45 6.53 -7.32 -3.56
C ALA A 45 5.44 -7.89 -2.65
N TRP A 46 4.38 -8.44 -3.21
CA TRP A 46 3.18 -8.84 -2.47
C TRP A 46 3.48 -9.88 -1.38
N ASP A 47 4.21 -10.94 -1.72
CA ASP A 47 4.47 -12.01 -0.77
C ASP A 47 5.27 -11.53 0.43
N LYS A 48 6.28 -10.70 0.21
CA LYS A 48 7.08 -10.11 1.29
C LYS A 48 6.22 -9.19 2.16
N ALA A 49 5.40 -8.38 1.53
CA ALA A 49 4.50 -7.47 2.25
C ALA A 49 3.46 -8.23 3.07
N VAL A 50 2.87 -9.29 2.50
CA VAL A 50 1.91 -10.15 3.21
C VAL A 50 2.55 -10.79 4.43
N GLU A 51 3.77 -11.29 4.30
CA GLU A 51 4.47 -11.93 5.39
C GLU A 51 4.70 -10.97 6.55
N LEU A 52 5.12 -9.75 6.25
CA LEU A 52 5.30 -8.73 7.29
C LEU A 52 3.96 -8.31 7.88
N ALA A 53 2.92 -8.15 7.07
CA ALA A 53 1.59 -7.81 7.55
C ALA A 53 1.06 -8.84 8.54
N ARG A 54 1.29 -10.12 8.26
CA ARG A 54 0.91 -11.20 9.18
C ARG A 54 1.67 -11.12 10.49
N SER A 55 2.97 -10.83 10.45
CA SER A 55 3.77 -10.70 11.67
C SER A 55 3.31 -9.53 12.53
N MET A 56 2.74 -8.52 11.92
CA MET A 56 2.17 -7.35 12.59
C MET A 56 0.71 -7.57 13.03
N GLN A 57 0.13 -8.72 12.71
CA GLN A 57 -1.27 -9.02 13.01
C GLN A 57 -2.24 -8.03 12.37
N ALA A 58 -1.94 -7.60 11.16
CA ALA A 58 -2.81 -6.71 10.41
C ALA A 58 -4.15 -7.39 10.10
N LYS A 59 -5.20 -6.60 9.98
CA LYS A 59 -6.53 -7.11 9.60
C LYS A 59 -6.59 -7.49 8.15
N ASP A 60 -5.95 -6.71 7.30
CA ASP A 60 -5.90 -6.93 5.86
C ASP A 60 -4.65 -6.31 5.26
N ILE A 61 -4.40 -6.67 4.01
CA ILE A 61 -3.40 -6.05 3.17
C ILE A 61 -4.00 -5.91 1.78
N ARG A 62 -3.71 -4.81 1.10
CA ARG A 62 -4.28 -4.54 -0.21
C ARG A 62 -3.31 -3.81 -1.12
N ILE A 63 -3.51 -4.00 -2.42
CA ILE A 63 -2.90 -3.18 -3.45
C ILE A 63 -3.98 -2.20 -3.92
N THR A 64 -3.69 -0.92 -3.86
CA THR A 64 -4.60 0.13 -4.27
C THR A 64 -4.08 0.79 -5.52
N LYS A 65 -4.96 0.96 -6.49
CA LYS A 65 -4.66 1.77 -7.68
C LYS A 65 -4.96 3.22 -7.36
N ALA A 66 -4.04 4.09 -7.68
CA ALA A 66 -4.16 5.52 -7.41
C ALA A 66 -3.91 6.33 -8.67
N GLU A 67 -4.47 7.53 -8.69
CA GLU A 67 -4.28 8.47 -9.77
C GLU A 67 -3.43 9.62 -9.26
N PHE A 68 -2.38 9.96 -10.00
CA PHE A 68 -1.55 11.12 -9.70
C PHE A 68 -2.03 12.32 -10.52
N LEU A 69 -2.39 13.37 -9.83
CA LEU A 69 -2.78 14.65 -10.43
C LEU A 69 -1.68 15.67 -10.12
N ALA A 70 -1.30 16.45 -11.12
CA ALA A 70 -0.12 17.30 -11.08
C ALA A 70 -0.04 18.25 -9.86
N ASP A 71 -1.16 18.80 -9.44
CA ASP A 71 -1.22 19.79 -8.37
C ASP A 71 -1.89 19.26 -7.11
N ILE A 72 -2.14 17.95 -7.04
CA ILE A 72 -2.85 17.33 -5.92
C ILE A 72 -2.08 16.10 -5.50
N VAL A 73 -1.99 15.89 -4.20
CA VAL A 73 -1.42 14.65 -3.65
C VAL A 73 -2.26 13.48 -4.16
N ASP A 74 -1.57 12.44 -4.61
CA ASP A 74 -2.20 11.22 -5.10
C ASP A 74 -3.11 10.60 -4.05
N PHE A 75 -4.15 9.95 -4.51
CA PHE A 75 -5.09 9.26 -3.64
C PHE A 75 -5.52 7.94 -4.27
N GLY A 76 -5.91 7.00 -3.41
CA GLY A 76 -6.41 5.71 -3.85
C GLY A 76 -7.82 5.84 -4.43
N ILE A 77 -8.03 5.29 -5.62
CA ILE A 77 -9.33 5.31 -6.28
C ILE A 77 -10.03 3.97 -6.24
N GLU A 78 -9.28 2.88 -6.12
CA GLU A 78 -9.88 1.55 -5.99
C GLU A 78 -8.88 0.56 -5.41
N THR A 79 -9.40 -0.48 -4.76
CA THR A 79 -8.62 -1.62 -4.31
C THR A 79 -8.63 -2.66 -5.41
N VAL A 80 -7.45 -3.01 -5.95
CA VAL A 80 -7.33 -3.96 -7.05
C VAL A 80 -6.92 -5.35 -6.57
N LYS A 81 -6.44 -5.49 -5.33
CA LYS A 81 -6.14 -6.77 -4.72
C LYS A 81 -6.26 -6.64 -3.21
N LEU A 82 -6.93 -7.59 -2.58
CA LEU A 82 -7.17 -7.59 -1.15
C LEU A 82 -6.95 -9.00 -0.61
N ARG A 83 -6.35 -9.08 0.57
CA ARG A 83 -6.25 -10.33 1.33
C ARG A 83 -6.62 -10.06 2.77
N ASP A 84 -7.55 -10.84 3.30
CA ASP A 84 -7.87 -10.87 4.72
C ASP A 84 -6.84 -11.74 5.44
N LEU A 85 -6.34 -11.27 6.56
CA LEU A 85 -5.31 -11.96 7.33
C LEU A 85 -5.85 -12.57 8.62
#